data_eac47f5769e755d6d1b6f315ae76fc36
#
_entry.id   eac47f5769e755d6d1b6f315ae76fc36
#
_cell.length_a   1.000
_cell.length_b   1.000
_cell.length_c   1.000
_cell.angle_alpha   90.00
_cell.angle_beta   90.00
_cell.angle_gamma   90.00
#
_symmetry.space_group_name_H-M   'P 1'
#
loop_
_entity.id
_entity.type
_entity.pdbx_description
1 polymer ?
#
loop_
_entity_poly.entity_id
_entity_poly.type
_entity_poly.pdbx_seq_one_letter_code
_entity_poly.pdbx_strand_id
1 'polypeptide(L)'
;MLNFDAVAKKILRPPSAQNCARLNSIGDESETTRLIVNFALGIPPFNYISAIKQCSTHVQFGLSLETAKNAVLRSGSPAGRQQNAAFVEAFFNYDETRGYSRLRNVENFDGEYRLSRDVRVPTRPTFTILENGELVPVSLCGWKSLPLDIAQMRFWMTMLEEGLYSHADYRRSAAEIVFLLGNTGGIDSPRIAHVIKRGDYTLLSRSEMRDQADLYVKAQAAALPIAKAIWEERERKRNDHAIDTMIKPEIHEPTSPGLFD
;
A
#
# COMPACT_ATOMS: atom_id res chain seq x y z
N MET A 1 -21.15 -2.09 -0.06
CA MET A 1 -20.96 -2.53 -1.45
C MET A 1 -20.09 -1.54 -2.18
N LEU A 2 -19.03 -1.99 -2.88
CA LEU A 2 -18.29 -1.12 -3.81
C LEU A 2 -19.20 -0.91 -5.02
N ASN A 3 -19.62 0.32 -5.29
CA ASN A 3 -20.23 0.65 -6.59
C ASN A 3 -19.12 0.81 -7.64
N PHE A 4 -19.46 0.74 -8.92
CA PHE A 4 -18.48 0.86 -9.99
C PHE A 4 -17.74 2.21 -9.96
N ASP A 5 -18.37 3.28 -9.49
CA ASP A 5 -17.73 4.59 -9.35
C ASP A 5 -16.51 4.55 -8.41
N ALA A 6 -16.56 3.74 -7.35
CA ALA A 6 -15.42 3.56 -6.46
C ALA A 6 -14.28 2.78 -7.14
N VAL A 7 -14.60 1.81 -8.00
CA VAL A 7 -13.63 1.08 -8.82
C VAL A 7 -12.99 2.02 -9.85
N ALA A 8 -13.81 2.77 -10.58
CA ALA A 8 -13.35 3.76 -11.55
C ALA A 8 -12.44 4.82 -10.91
N LYS A 9 -12.82 5.34 -9.74
CA LYS A 9 -11.97 6.27 -8.98
C LYS A 9 -10.61 5.68 -8.60
N LYS A 10 -10.54 4.40 -8.24
CA LYS A 10 -9.26 3.73 -7.95
C LYS A 10 -8.37 3.62 -9.19
N ILE A 11 -8.95 3.44 -10.38
CA ILE A 11 -8.21 3.39 -11.65
C ILE A 11 -7.72 4.80 -12.02
N LEU A 12 -8.62 5.78 -12.02
CA LEU A 12 -8.34 7.14 -12.49
C LEU A 12 -7.44 7.94 -11.53
N ARG A 13 -7.43 7.58 -10.26
CA ARG A 13 -6.57 8.17 -9.23
C ARG A 13 -5.35 7.31 -9.03
N PRO A 14 -4.15 7.74 -9.44
CA PRO A 14 -2.96 6.95 -9.18
C PRO A 14 -2.80 6.71 -7.68
N PRO A 15 -2.37 5.50 -7.29
CA PRO A 15 -2.01 5.24 -5.91
C PRO A 15 -0.72 5.98 -5.54
N SER A 16 -0.28 5.87 -4.27
CA SER A 16 1.03 6.36 -3.85
C SER A 16 2.16 5.81 -4.73
N ALA A 17 3.29 6.52 -4.81
CA ALA A 17 4.42 6.20 -5.68
C ALA A 17 4.89 4.73 -5.55
N GLN A 18 4.94 4.18 -4.34
CA GLN A 18 5.27 2.78 -4.08
C GLN A 18 4.28 1.79 -4.74
N ASN A 19 2.98 2.08 -4.69
CA ASN A 19 1.98 1.24 -5.32
C ASN A 19 1.93 1.46 -6.83
N CYS A 20 2.15 2.69 -7.29
CA CYS A 20 2.28 3.00 -8.70
C CYS A 20 3.43 2.20 -9.33
N ALA A 21 4.59 2.17 -8.69
CA ALA A 21 5.73 1.36 -9.15
C ALA A 21 5.40 -0.15 -9.18
N ARG A 22 4.72 -0.65 -8.16
CA ARG A 22 4.30 -2.06 -8.10
C ARG A 22 3.31 -2.44 -9.20
N LEU A 23 2.44 -1.51 -9.60
CA LEU A 23 1.46 -1.74 -10.65
C LEU A 23 2.04 -1.55 -12.06
N ASN A 24 3.23 -0.99 -12.18
CA ASN A 24 3.88 -0.76 -13.46
C ASN A 24 4.85 -1.90 -13.77
N SER A 25 4.43 -2.84 -14.63
CA SER A 25 5.32 -3.86 -15.20
C SER A 25 6.15 -3.21 -16.30
N ILE A 26 7.45 -3.04 -16.03
CA ILE A 26 8.33 -2.26 -16.89
C ILE A 26 8.38 -2.86 -18.31
N GLY A 27 7.96 -2.08 -19.30
CA GLY A 27 7.93 -2.49 -20.70
C GLY A 27 6.75 -3.39 -21.11
N ASP A 28 5.83 -3.73 -20.18
CA ASP A 28 4.66 -4.60 -20.45
C ASP A 28 3.34 -3.88 -20.12
N GLU A 29 2.70 -3.30 -21.16
CA GLU A 29 1.42 -2.61 -21.04
C GLU A 29 0.29 -3.56 -20.63
N SER A 30 0.28 -4.79 -21.17
CA SER A 30 -0.77 -5.77 -20.89
C SER A 30 -0.75 -6.21 -19.42
N GLU A 31 0.43 -6.53 -18.90
CA GLU A 31 0.60 -6.88 -17.50
C GLU A 31 0.30 -5.69 -16.57
N THR A 32 0.74 -4.48 -16.93
CA THR A 32 0.41 -3.25 -16.19
C THR A 32 -1.11 -3.03 -16.14
N THR A 33 -1.81 -3.22 -17.26
CA THR A 33 -3.27 -3.15 -17.32
C THR A 33 -3.92 -4.17 -16.38
N ARG A 34 -3.47 -5.41 -16.42
CA ARG A 34 -3.95 -6.49 -15.54
C ARG A 34 -3.74 -6.17 -14.06
N LEU A 35 -2.57 -5.65 -13.72
CA LEU A 35 -2.25 -5.25 -12.34
C LEU A 35 -3.13 -4.11 -11.85
N ILE A 36 -3.40 -3.10 -12.67
CA ILE A 36 -4.30 -1.97 -12.35
C ILE A 36 -5.73 -2.48 -12.15
N VAL A 37 -6.25 -3.35 -13.03
CA VAL A 37 -7.58 -3.95 -12.90
C VAL A 37 -7.70 -4.73 -11.59
N ASN A 38 -6.73 -5.59 -11.30
CA ASN A 38 -6.72 -6.40 -10.08
C ASN A 38 -6.66 -5.52 -8.82
N PHE A 39 -5.87 -4.45 -8.84
CA PHE A 39 -5.80 -3.49 -7.74
C PHE A 39 -7.13 -2.76 -7.52
N ALA A 40 -7.78 -2.35 -8.59
CA ALA A 40 -9.04 -1.61 -8.52
C ALA A 40 -10.21 -2.48 -8.03
N LEU A 41 -10.32 -3.70 -8.55
CA LEU A 41 -11.35 -4.67 -8.19
C LEU A 41 -11.06 -5.41 -6.88
N GLY A 42 -9.80 -5.36 -6.40
CA GLY A 42 -9.38 -6.01 -5.18
C GLY A 42 -9.87 -5.25 -3.94
N ILE A 43 -10.27 -6.04 -2.94
CA ILE A 43 -10.54 -5.55 -1.59
C ILE A 43 -9.51 -6.22 -0.68
N PRO A 44 -8.45 -5.49 -0.28
CA PRO A 44 -7.50 -6.07 0.66
C PRO A 44 -8.22 -6.35 1.98
N PRO A 45 -7.96 -7.50 2.63
CA PRO A 45 -8.62 -7.85 3.88
C PRO A 45 -8.29 -6.87 5.01
N PHE A 46 -7.16 -6.18 4.91
CA PHE A 46 -6.71 -5.13 5.84
C PHE A 46 -5.67 -4.21 5.16
N ASN A 47 -5.31 -3.14 5.87
CA ASN A 47 -4.21 -2.23 5.51
C ASN A 47 -3.35 -1.93 6.74
N TYR A 48 -2.20 -1.27 6.52
CA TYR A 48 -1.26 -0.88 7.58
C TYR A 48 -1.41 0.58 8.04
N ILE A 49 -2.48 1.28 7.66
CA ILE A 49 -2.67 2.70 8.00
C ILE A 49 -2.63 2.92 9.51
N SER A 50 -3.31 2.05 10.28
CA SER A 50 -3.31 2.12 11.74
C SER A 50 -1.91 1.92 12.33
N ALA A 51 -1.15 0.93 11.86
CA ALA A 51 0.21 0.67 12.31
C ALA A 51 1.16 1.81 11.96
N ILE A 52 1.14 2.29 10.73
CA ILE A 52 1.94 3.43 10.26
C ILE A 52 1.67 4.67 11.13
N LYS A 53 0.40 4.94 11.45
CA LYS A 53 0.04 6.04 12.36
C LYS A 53 0.68 5.88 13.74
N GLN A 54 0.67 4.68 14.32
CA GLN A 54 1.30 4.46 15.63
C GLN A 54 2.82 4.62 15.57
N CYS A 55 3.47 4.16 14.51
CA CYS A 55 4.91 4.37 14.29
C CYS A 55 5.25 5.87 14.19
N SER A 56 4.48 6.64 13.40
CA SER A 56 4.65 8.09 13.32
C SER A 56 4.41 8.77 14.68
N THR A 57 3.41 8.33 15.44
CA THR A 57 3.13 8.86 16.78
C THR A 57 4.26 8.52 17.76
N HIS A 58 4.89 7.35 17.63
CA HIS A 58 6.07 6.99 18.41
C HIS A 58 7.24 7.94 18.13
N VAL A 59 7.58 8.16 16.86
CA VAL A 59 8.65 9.08 16.47
C VAL A 59 8.36 10.50 16.96
N GLN A 60 7.11 10.95 16.85
CA GLN A 60 6.71 12.33 17.18
C GLN A 60 6.58 12.58 18.68
N PHE A 61 6.07 11.62 19.43
CA PHE A 61 5.66 11.82 20.83
C PHE A 61 6.21 10.79 21.81
N GLY A 62 7.08 9.87 21.36
CA GLY A 62 7.67 8.86 22.23
C GLY A 62 6.67 7.80 22.73
N LEU A 63 5.65 7.46 21.91
CA LEU A 63 4.67 6.44 22.28
C LEU A 63 5.35 5.11 22.62
N SER A 64 4.93 4.42 23.69
CA SER A 64 5.50 3.12 24.03
C SER A 64 5.02 2.01 23.09
N LEU A 65 5.83 0.96 22.94
CA LEU A 65 5.49 -0.24 22.15
C LEU A 65 4.16 -0.85 22.60
N GLU A 66 3.97 -1.00 23.90
CA GLU A 66 2.76 -1.59 24.46
C GLU A 66 1.52 -0.77 24.09
N THR A 67 1.57 0.55 24.24
CA THR A 67 0.47 1.45 23.89
C THR A 67 0.18 1.39 22.39
N ALA A 68 1.21 1.39 21.54
CA ALA A 68 1.08 1.30 20.10
C ALA A 68 0.46 -0.04 19.65
N LYS A 69 0.92 -1.17 20.22
CA LYS A 69 0.35 -2.51 19.95
C LYS A 69 -1.11 -2.58 20.39
N ASN A 70 -1.42 -2.13 21.60
CA ASN A 70 -2.80 -2.13 22.10
C ASN A 70 -3.74 -1.29 21.22
N ALA A 71 -3.28 -0.15 20.70
CA ALA A 71 -4.07 0.69 19.81
C ALA A 71 -4.43 -0.03 18.49
N VAL A 72 -3.46 -0.71 17.85
CA VAL A 72 -3.72 -1.43 16.59
C VAL A 72 -4.53 -2.71 16.78
N LEU A 73 -4.40 -3.40 17.92
CA LEU A 73 -5.20 -4.59 18.24
C LEU A 73 -6.68 -4.25 18.49
N ARG A 74 -6.98 -3.01 18.91
CA ARG A 74 -8.36 -2.53 19.13
C ARG A 74 -8.96 -1.85 17.90
N SER A 75 -8.15 -1.48 16.92
CA SER A 75 -8.59 -0.70 15.75
C SER A 75 -8.51 -1.50 14.44
N GLY A 76 -9.25 -1.04 13.44
CA GLY A 76 -9.20 -1.60 12.09
C GLY A 76 -9.88 -2.96 11.92
N SER A 77 -9.68 -3.56 10.75
CA SER A 77 -10.25 -4.87 10.41
C SER A 77 -9.67 -5.97 11.32
N PRO A 78 -10.51 -6.84 11.92
CA PRO A 78 -10.04 -7.97 12.73
C PRO A 78 -8.98 -8.82 12.03
N ALA A 79 -9.11 -9.04 10.71
CA ALA A 79 -8.16 -9.81 9.90
C ALA A 79 -6.74 -9.21 9.86
N GLY A 80 -6.61 -7.91 10.11
CA GLY A 80 -5.33 -7.20 10.05
C GLY A 80 -4.69 -6.89 11.39
N ARG A 81 -5.38 -7.12 12.52
CA ARG A 81 -4.92 -6.67 13.83
C ARG A 81 -3.56 -7.23 14.22
N GLN A 82 -3.37 -8.53 14.09
CA GLN A 82 -2.11 -9.19 14.40
C GLN A 82 -0.99 -8.74 13.45
N GLN A 83 -1.30 -8.60 12.15
CA GLN A 83 -0.34 -8.11 11.16
C GLN A 83 0.08 -6.66 11.42
N ASN A 84 -0.83 -5.81 11.86
CA ASN A 84 -0.54 -4.45 12.28
C ASN A 84 0.29 -4.42 13.57
N ALA A 85 0.01 -5.28 14.54
CA ALA A 85 0.82 -5.39 15.77
C ALA A 85 2.25 -5.85 15.47
N ALA A 86 2.42 -6.87 14.61
CA ALA A 86 3.73 -7.33 14.18
C ALA A 86 4.50 -6.27 13.38
N PHE A 87 3.81 -5.44 12.60
CA PHE A 87 4.41 -4.29 11.91
C PHE A 87 4.95 -3.26 12.90
N VAL A 88 4.14 -2.89 13.90
CA VAL A 88 4.53 -1.94 14.96
C VAL A 88 5.75 -2.47 15.70
N GLU A 89 5.73 -3.73 16.12
CA GLU A 89 6.85 -4.37 16.85
C GLU A 89 8.16 -4.34 16.04
N ALA A 90 8.09 -4.70 14.75
CA ALA A 90 9.27 -4.65 13.88
C ALA A 90 9.82 -3.24 13.71
N PHE A 91 8.95 -2.22 13.63
CA PHE A 91 9.38 -0.84 13.58
C PHE A 91 10.08 -0.40 14.87
N PHE A 92 9.53 -0.73 16.05
CA PHE A 92 10.14 -0.39 17.34
C PHE A 92 11.50 -1.07 17.51
N ASN A 93 11.61 -2.35 17.18
CA ASN A 93 12.89 -3.08 17.22
C ASN A 93 13.94 -2.43 16.28
N TYR A 94 13.51 -1.95 15.12
CA TYR A 94 14.38 -1.20 14.21
C TYR A 94 14.76 0.16 14.80
N ASP A 95 13.80 0.89 15.38
CA ASP A 95 14.04 2.22 15.96
C ASP A 95 14.94 2.19 17.20
N GLU A 96 14.99 1.10 17.97
CA GLU A 96 15.94 0.93 19.09
C GLU A 96 17.39 1.15 18.63
N THR A 97 17.71 0.72 17.42
CA THR A 97 19.04 0.88 16.82
C THR A 97 19.17 2.18 16.04
N ARG A 98 18.12 2.53 15.27
CA ARG A 98 18.14 3.71 14.39
C ARG A 98 17.97 5.01 15.16
N GLY A 99 17.10 5.05 16.16
CA GLY A 99 16.93 6.18 17.09
C GLY A 99 16.07 7.31 16.52
N TYR A 100 15.08 7.07 15.66
CA TYR A 100 14.16 8.09 15.11
C TYR A 100 13.43 8.87 16.20
N SER A 101 12.96 8.21 17.26
CA SER A 101 12.23 8.82 18.37
C SER A 101 13.07 9.81 19.19
N ARG A 102 14.39 9.84 18.99
CA ARG A 102 15.31 10.78 19.64
C ARG A 102 15.57 12.03 18.82
N LEU A 103 15.07 12.05 17.58
CA LEU A 103 15.29 13.13 16.64
C LEU A 103 14.07 14.05 16.62
N ARG A 104 14.31 15.32 16.27
CA ARG A 104 13.22 16.29 16.15
C ARG A 104 12.36 15.91 14.95
N ASN A 105 11.07 15.68 15.19
CA ASN A 105 10.10 15.51 14.13
C ASN A 105 9.66 16.88 13.56
N VAL A 106 9.42 16.92 12.26
CA VAL A 106 8.96 18.10 11.54
C VAL A 106 7.75 17.75 10.68
N GLU A 107 7.01 18.77 10.27
CA GLU A 107 5.88 18.58 9.37
C GLU A 107 6.32 18.01 8.02
N ASN A 108 5.54 17.08 7.51
CA ASN A 108 5.82 16.47 6.20
C ASN A 108 5.46 17.45 5.08
N PHE A 109 6.29 17.48 4.06
CA PHE A 109 5.93 18.06 2.79
C PHE A 109 5.23 17.03 1.91
N ASP A 110 4.10 17.42 1.31
CA ASP A 110 3.34 16.60 0.38
C ASP A 110 3.86 16.83 -1.04
N GLY A 111 4.72 15.92 -1.51
CA GLY A 111 5.21 15.92 -2.89
C GLY A 111 4.27 15.17 -3.84
N GLU A 112 4.39 15.47 -5.11
CA GLU A 112 3.75 14.73 -6.19
C GLU A 112 4.67 14.64 -7.42
N TYR A 113 4.67 13.48 -8.06
CA TYR A 113 5.30 13.27 -9.35
C TYR A 113 4.26 13.37 -10.46
N ARG A 114 4.50 14.20 -11.46
CA ARG A 114 3.61 14.34 -12.61
C ARG A 114 3.96 13.31 -13.68
N LEU A 115 3.21 12.22 -13.72
CA LEU A 115 3.36 11.17 -14.72
C LEU A 115 2.88 11.63 -16.10
N SER A 116 1.77 12.39 -16.15
CA SER A 116 1.25 13.04 -17.35
C SER A 116 0.59 14.37 -16.98
N ARG A 117 -0.08 15.02 -17.95
CA ARG A 117 -0.87 16.22 -17.68
C ARG A 117 -1.92 15.99 -16.60
N ASP A 118 -2.59 14.84 -16.64
CA ASP A 118 -3.76 14.55 -15.82
C ASP A 118 -3.50 13.50 -14.73
N VAL A 119 -2.30 12.87 -14.73
CA VAL A 119 -1.93 11.82 -13.80
C VAL A 119 -0.82 12.29 -12.87
N ARG A 120 -1.15 12.50 -11.60
CA ARG A 120 -0.23 12.94 -10.55
C ARG A 120 -0.11 11.87 -9.47
N VAL A 121 1.09 11.40 -9.23
CA VAL A 121 1.40 10.34 -8.27
C VAL A 121 1.87 10.96 -6.97
N PRO A 122 1.17 10.72 -5.83
CA PRO A 122 1.61 11.23 -4.53
C PRO A 122 2.96 10.62 -4.11
N THR A 123 3.90 11.48 -3.70
CA THR A 123 5.25 11.10 -3.22
C THR A 123 5.45 11.55 -1.77
N ARG A 124 4.57 11.13 -0.87
CA ARG A 124 4.56 11.54 0.53
C ARG A 124 5.44 10.63 1.39
N PRO A 125 6.30 11.17 2.26
CA PRO A 125 6.95 10.38 3.28
C PRO A 125 5.94 10.00 4.37
N THR A 126 6.27 8.99 5.16
CA THR A 126 5.48 8.64 6.36
C THR A 126 5.69 9.68 7.45
N PHE A 127 6.92 10.09 7.67
CA PHE A 127 7.32 11.19 8.55
C PHE A 127 8.64 11.79 8.06
N THR A 128 8.94 12.98 8.53
CA THR A 128 10.21 13.66 8.30
C THR A 128 10.87 13.97 9.64
N ILE A 129 12.16 13.76 9.75
CA ILE A 129 12.95 14.07 10.95
C ILE A 129 14.00 15.12 10.63
N LEU A 130 14.48 15.84 11.64
CA LEU A 130 15.64 16.72 11.53
C LEU A 130 16.86 16.00 12.10
N GLU A 131 17.81 15.67 11.22
CA GLU A 131 19.05 14.98 11.56
C GLU A 131 20.24 15.77 11.02
N ASN A 132 21.21 16.10 11.89
CA ASN A 132 22.38 16.90 11.51
C ASN A 132 22.06 18.23 10.81
N GLY A 133 20.92 18.84 11.11
CA GLY A 133 20.47 20.08 10.47
C GLY A 133 19.79 19.92 9.11
N GLU A 134 19.61 18.69 8.64
CA GLU A 134 18.93 18.36 7.38
C GLU A 134 17.60 17.65 7.63
N LEU A 135 16.62 17.89 6.75
CA LEU A 135 15.32 17.21 6.80
C LEU A 135 15.43 15.86 6.11
N VAL A 136 15.25 14.77 6.87
CA VAL A 136 15.32 13.39 6.34
C VAL A 136 13.92 12.80 6.23
N PRO A 137 13.36 12.65 5.01
CA PRO A 137 12.09 12.00 4.79
C PRO A 137 12.22 10.48 4.92
N VAL A 138 11.30 9.87 5.64
CA VAL A 138 11.24 8.44 5.88
C VAL A 138 9.91 7.86 5.41
N SER A 139 9.95 6.80 4.63
CA SER A 139 8.77 6.08 4.15
C SER A 139 8.73 4.67 4.76
N LEU A 140 7.60 4.30 5.38
CA LEU A 140 7.38 2.96 5.92
C LEU A 140 6.51 2.12 4.97
N CYS A 141 6.94 0.90 4.68
CA CYS A 141 6.24 -0.04 3.82
C CYS A 141 6.01 -1.38 4.50
N GLY A 142 4.75 -1.83 4.55
CA GLY A 142 4.34 -3.08 5.18
C GLY A 142 3.91 -4.13 4.16
N TRP A 143 4.84 -4.82 3.54
CA TRP A 143 4.54 -5.93 2.64
C TRP A 143 4.97 -7.27 3.25
N LYS A 144 4.40 -8.36 2.75
CA LYS A 144 4.81 -9.71 3.17
C LYS A 144 6.20 -10.04 2.65
N SER A 145 6.50 -9.63 1.43
CA SER A 145 7.81 -9.72 0.77
C SER A 145 8.04 -8.45 -0.03
N LEU A 146 9.24 -8.20 -0.48
CA LEU A 146 9.52 -7.08 -1.39
C LEU A 146 8.93 -7.41 -2.77
N PRO A 147 7.84 -6.74 -3.20
CA PRO A 147 7.12 -7.10 -4.43
C PRO A 147 7.63 -6.35 -5.65
N LEU A 148 8.77 -5.67 -5.54
CA LEU A 148 9.34 -4.83 -6.59
C LEU A 148 10.62 -5.46 -7.11
N ASP A 149 10.76 -5.55 -8.41
CA ASP A 149 12.01 -5.83 -9.07
C ASP A 149 12.91 -4.56 -9.12
N ILE A 150 14.14 -4.73 -9.63
CA ILE A 150 15.12 -3.63 -9.72
C ILE A 150 14.61 -2.49 -10.59
N ALA A 151 13.93 -2.78 -11.70
CA ALA A 151 13.44 -1.75 -12.61
C ALA A 151 12.27 -0.96 -11.99
N GLN A 152 11.37 -1.64 -11.29
CA GLN A 152 10.30 -1.01 -10.51
C GLN A 152 10.85 -0.17 -9.34
N MET A 153 11.92 -0.63 -8.67
CA MET A 153 12.59 0.16 -7.63
C MET A 153 13.22 1.43 -8.22
N ARG A 154 13.92 1.34 -9.35
CA ARG A 154 14.47 2.50 -10.06
C ARG A 154 13.37 3.48 -10.45
N PHE A 155 12.23 2.99 -10.95
CA PHE A 155 11.08 3.84 -11.30
C PHE A 155 10.53 4.56 -10.06
N TRP A 156 10.35 3.86 -8.94
CA TRP A 156 9.91 4.48 -7.69
C TRP A 156 10.89 5.51 -7.16
N MET A 157 12.19 5.17 -7.11
CA MET A 157 13.23 6.10 -6.64
C MET A 157 13.30 7.35 -7.51
N THR A 158 13.10 7.22 -8.83
CA THR A 158 13.05 8.36 -9.73
C THR A 158 11.83 9.25 -9.47
N MET A 159 10.66 8.65 -9.23
CA MET A 159 9.46 9.44 -8.84
C MET A 159 9.68 10.20 -7.53
N LEU A 160 10.35 9.59 -6.54
CA LEU A 160 10.66 10.27 -5.27
C LEU A 160 11.69 11.38 -5.48
N GLU A 161 12.72 11.14 -6.28
CA GLU A 161 13.76 12.15 -6.55
C GLU A 161 13.17 13.38 -7.23
N GLU A 162 12.33 13.20 -8.26
CA GLU A 162 11.74 14.31 -8.99
C GLU A 162 10.52 14.92 -8.29
N GLY A 163 9.70 14.12 -7.61
CA GLY A 163 8.45 14.57 -7.01
C GLY A 163 8.54 15.03 -5.54
N LEU A 164 9.59 14.64 -4.84
CA LEU A 164 9.78 14.97 -3.42
C LEU A 164 11.17 15.57 -3.17
N TYR A 165 12.24 14.84 -3.50
CA TYR A 165 13.60 15.23 -3.11
C TYR A 165 14.18 16.39 -3.93
N SER A 166 13.55 16.77 -5.05
CA SER A 166 13.89 17.97 -5.83
C SER A 166 13.57 19.28 -5.10
N HIS A 167 12.71 19.25 -4.07
CA HIS A 167 12.41 20.45 -3.28
C HIS A 167 13.63 20.93 -2.51
N ALA A 168 13.73 22.25 -2.33
CA ALA A 168 14.90 22.90 -1.74
C ALA A 168 15.31 22.30 -0.39
N ASP A 169 14.30 22.00 0.45
CA ASP A 169 14.48 21.48 1.80
C ASP A 169 15.01 20.03 1.84
N TYR A 170 14.77 19.24 0.78
CA TYR A 170 15.21 17.85 0.69
C TYR A 170 16.35 17.60 -0.29
N ARG A 171 16.77 18.62 -1.04
CA ARG A 171 17.72 18.45 -2.15
C ARG A 171 19.03 17.79 -1.73
N ARG A 172 19.53 18.09 -0.55
CA ARG A 172 20.79 17.55 0.01
C ARG A 172 20.58 16.48 1.07
N SER A 173 19.35 16.25 1.48
CA SER A 173 19.05 15.32 2.57
C SER A 173 19.30 13.88 2.16
N ALA A 174 19.69 13.08 3.14
CA ALA A 174 19.45 11.66 3.09
C ALA A 174 17.94 11.37 3.03
N ALA A 175 17.55 10.14 2.64
CA ALA A 175 16.19 9.67 2.72
C ALA A 175 16.19 8.17 2.93
N GLU A 176 15.17 7.65 3.60
CA GLU A 176 15.07 6.23 3.92
C GLU A 176 13.69 5.67 3.54
N ILE A 177 13.71 4.47 2.96
CA ILE A 177 12.53 3.63 2.77
C ILE A 177 12.74 2.39 3.62
N VAL A 178 11.90 2.22 4.62
CA VAL A 178 11.96 1.09 5.56
C VAL A 178 10.86 0.10 5.22
N PHE A 179 11.24 -1.03 4.67
CA PHE A 179 10.34 -2.16 4.45
C PHE A 179 10.32 -3.02 5.69
N LEU A 180 9.16 -3.15 6.30
CA LEU A 180 8.93 -4.06 7.41
C LEU A 180 8.33 -5.35 6.84
N LEU A 181 9.21 -6.20 6.31
CA LEU A 181 8.84 -7.40 5.56
C LEU A 181 8.42 -8.53 6.50
N GLY A 182 7.42 -9.31 6.09
CA GLY A 182 7.10 -10.57 6.75
C GLY A 182 8.25 -11.57 6.58
N ASN A 183 8.56 -12.31 7.63
CA ASN A 183 9.54 -13.38 7.51
C ASN A 183 8.92 -14.58 6.77
N THR A 184 9.73 -15.28 5.95
CA THR A 184 9.32 -16.47 5.21
C THR A 184 9.14 -17.71 6.11
N GLY A 185 9.51 -17.61 7.39
CA GLY A 185 9.47 -18.71 8.36
C GLY A 185 8.11 -19.06 8.96
N GLY A 186 6.99 -18.45 8.50
CA GLY A 186 5.65 -18.75 8.97
C GLY A 186 4.92 -17.54 9.58
N ILE A 187 3.70 -17.76 10.09
CA ILE A 187 2.81 -16.69 10.61
C ILE A 187 3.40 -16.04 11.86
N ASP A 188 4.14 -16.77 12.68
CA ASP A 188 4.70 -16.32 13.95
C ASP A 188 6.14 -15.79 13.85
N SER A 189 6.71 -15.77 12.64
CA SER A 189 8.06 -15.26 12.46
C SER A 189 8.08 -13.73 12.49
N PRO A 190 9.00 -13.11 13.26
CA PRO A 190 9.08 -11.67 13.40
C PRO A 190 9.36 -11.01 12.04
N ARG A 191 8.77 -9.85 11.82
CA ARG A 191 9.07 -9.03 10.64
C ARG A 191 10.49 -8.48 10.76
N ILE A 192 11.14 -8.29 9.62
CA ILE A 192 12.50 -7.77 9.52
C ILE A 192 12.47 -6.44 8.78
N ALA A 193 13.20 -5.46 9.29
CA ALA A 193 13.42 -4.20 8.60
C ALA A 193 14.47 -4.37 7.49
N HIS A 194 14.09 -4.02 6.27
CA HIS A 194 14.99 -3.87 5.13
C HIS A 194 14.98 -2.41 4.71
N VAL A 195 16.13 -1.77 4.74
CA VAL A 195 16.25 -0.32 4.53
C VAL A 195 16.91 -0.06 3.20
N ILE A 196 16.28 0.82 2.43
CA ILE A 196 16.83 1.38 1.20
C ILE A 196 17.04 2.87 1.41
N LYS A 197 18.22 3.34 1.07
CA LYS A 197 18.61 4.75 1.18
C LYS A 197 18.55 5.45 -0.17
N ARG A 198 18.38 6.75 -0.14
CA ARG A 198 18.54 7.60 -1.32
C ARG A 198 19.93 7.37 -1.91
N GLY A 199 20.00 7.07 -3.21
CA GLY A 199 21.25 6.78 -3.91
C GLY A 199 21.59 5.29 -4.06
N ASP A 200 20.89 4.37 -3.38
CA ASP A 200 21.13 2.92 -3.51
C ASP A 200 20.76 2.38 -4.91
N TYR A 201 19.92 3.10 -5.65
CA TYR A 201 19.52 2.73 -7.00
C TYR A 201 19.85 3.83 -8.00
N THR A 202 20.37 3.44 -9.16
CA THR A 202 20.54 4.33 -10.31
C THR A 202 19.15 4.76 -10.82
N LEU A 203 18.95 6.06 -10.94
CA LEU A 203 17.69 6.62 -11.43
C LEU A 203 17.47 6.26 -12.91
N LEU A 204 16.22 6.25 -13.32
CA LEU A 204 15.86 6.17 -14.74
C LEU A 204 16.20 7.48 -15.44
N SER A 205 16.63 7.39 -16.68
CA SER A 205 16.79 8.56 -17.55
C SER A 205 15.43 9.19 -17.88
N ARG A 206 15.44 10.43 -18.36
CA ARG A 206 14.20 11.12 -18.79
C ARG A 206 13.46 10.39 -19.90
N SER A 207 14.16 9.71 -20.81
CA SER A 207 13.53 8.89 -21.85
C SER A 207 12.86 7.66 -21.24
N GLU A 208 13.58 6.89 -20.40
CA GLU A 208 13.01 5.74 -19.69
C GLU A 208 11.78 6.11 -18.86
N MET A 209 11.84 7.25 -18.12
CA MET A 209 10.68 7.74 -17.35
C MET A 209 9.50 8.12 -18.22
N ARG A 210 9.74 8.74 -19.39
CA ARG A 210 8.67 9.05 -20.34
C ARG A 210 8.00 7.80 -20.89
N ASP A 211 8.82 6.81 -21.30
CA ASP A 211 8.31 5.55 -21.82
C ASP A 211 7.46 4.82 -20.78
N GLN A 212 7.89 4.81 -19.51
CA GLN A 212 7.12 4.21 -18.43
C GLN A 212 5.85 5.01 -18.10
N ALA A 213 5.91 6.34 -18.16
CA ALA A 213 4.75 7.19 -17.96
C ALA A 213 3.69 6.98 -19.05
N ASP A 214 4.10 6.93 -20.30
CA ASP A 214 3.23 6.68 -21.46
C ASP A 214 2.60 5.29 -21.38
N LEU A 215 3.39 4.26 -21.00
CA LEU A 215 2.92 2.91 -20.79
C LEU A 215 1.85 2.87 -19.68
N TYR A 216 2.13 3.47 -18.52
CA TYR A 216 1.17 3.49 -17.40
C TYR A 216 -0.14 4.18 -17.77
N VAL A 217 -0.09 5.32 -18.47
CA VAL A 217 -1.28 6.07 -18.89
C VAL A 217 -2.13 5.26 -19.88
N LYS A 218 -1.49 4.58 -20.84
CA LYS A 218 -2.19 3.69 -21.78
C LYS A 218 -2.84 2.52 -21.04
N ALA A 219 -2.10 1.85 -20.17
CA ALA A 219 -2.59 0.76 -19.36
C ALA A 219 -3.77 1.19 -18.44
N GLN A 220 -3.70 2.39 -17.86
CA GLN A 220 -4.78 2.96 -17.05
C GLN A 220 -6.06 3.18 -17.87
N ALA A 221 -5.94 3.71 -19.10
CA ALA A 221 -7.05 3.90 -19.99
C ALA A 221 -7.68 2.56 -20.42
N ALA A 222 -6.85 1.55 -20.74
CA ALA A 222 -7.30 0.20 -21.09
C ALA A 222 -7.94 -0.54 -19.91
N ALA A 223 -7.50 -0.28 -18.67
CA ALA A 223 -8.00 -0.95 -17.48
C ALA A 223 -9.49 -0.62 -17.18
N LEU A 224 -9.95 0.57 -17.49
CA LEU A 224 -11.29 1.04 -17.12
C LEU A 224 -12.43 0.19 -17.74
N PRO A 225 -12.49 -0.04 -19.07
CA PRO A 225 -13.51 -0.88 -19.68
C PRO A 225 -13.41 -2.34 -19.24
N ILE A 226 -12.21 -2.88 -19.06
CA ILE A 226 -11.99 -4.25 -18.58
C ILE A 226 -12.53 -4.43 -17.17
N ALA A 227 -12.20 -3.49 -16.27
CA ALA A 227 -12.69 -3.53 -14.89
C ALA A 227 -14.21 -3.41 -14.83
N LYS A 228 -14.83 -2.61 -15.73
CA LYS A 228 -16.27 -2.48 -15.83
C LYS A 228 -16.93 -3.80 -16.22
N ALA A 229 -16.45 -4.46 -17.26
CA ALA A 229 -16.99 -5.73 -17.72
C ALA A 229 -16.90 -6.82 -16.63
N ILE A 230 -15.75 -6.92 -15.94
CA ILE A 230 -15.57 -7.88 -14.84
C ILE A 230 -16.50 -7.55 -13.67
N TRP A 231 -16.66 -6.27 -13.34
CA TRP A 231 -17.54 -5.82 -12.26
C TRP A 231 -18.99 -6.17 -12.56
N GLU A 232 -19.50 -5.87 -13.77
CA GLU A 232 -20.86 -6.19 -14.21
C GLU A 232 -21.13 -7.70 -14.18
N GLU A 233 -20.17 -8.53 -14.61
CA GLU A 233 -20.29 -9.98 -14.54
C GLU A 233 -20.39 -10.49 -13.09
N ARG A 234 -19.58 -9.94 -12.18
CA ARG A 234 -19.63 -10.28 -10.75
C ARG A 234 -20.97 -9.90 -10.11
N GLU A 235 -21.51 -8.73 -10.47
CA GLU A 235 -22.84 -8.30 -9.99
C GLU A 235 -23.94 -9.22 -10.48
N ARG A 236 -23.92 -9.60 -11.77
CA ARG A 236 -24.88 -10.55 -12.33
C ARG A 236 -24.84 -11.89 -11.59
N LYS A 237 -23.66 -12.50 -11.44
CA LYS A 237 -23.53 -13.78 -10.72
C LYS A 237 -23.99 -13.69 -9.27
N ARG A 238 -23.82 -12.56 -8.62
CA ARG A 238 -24.28 -12.34 -7.25
C ARG A 238 -25.79 -12.24 -7.16
N ASN A 239 -26.42 -11.55 -8.12
CA ASN A 239 -27.87 -11.44 -8.19
C ASN A 239 -28.51 -12.80 -8.49
N ASP A 240 -27.95 -13.57 -9.43
CA ASP A 240 -28.42 -14.92 -9.75
C ASP A 240 -28.36 -15.83 -8.52
N HIS A 241 -27.25 -15.80 -7.77
CA HIS A 241 -27.11 -16.59 -6.54
C HIS A 241 -28.08 -16.15 -5.42
N ALA A 242 -28.36 -14.85 -5.31
CA ALA A 242 -29.36 -14.34 -4.36
C ALA A 242 -30.79 -14.82 -4.70
N ILE A 243 -31.12 -14.89 -5.98
CA ILE A 243 -32.40 -15.40 -6.47
C ILE A 243 -32.50 -16.90 -6.18
N ASP A 244 -31.45 -17.68 -6.46
CA ASP A 244 -31.43 -19.13 -6.18
C ASP A 244 -31.58 -19.46 -4.70
N THR A 245 -31.01 -18.61 -3.82
CA THR A 245 -31.15 -18.79 -2.36
C THR A 245 -32.53 -18.41 -1.85
N MET A 246 -33.23 -17.50 -2.51
CA MET A 246 -34.62 -17.14 -2.17
C MET A 246 -35.65 -18.16 -2.69
N ILE A 247 -35.33 -18.90 -3.75
CA ILE A 247 -36.23 -19.86 -4.39
C ILE A 247 -36.15 -21.26 -3.75
N LYS A 248 -35.07 -21.56 -2.97
CA LYS A 248 -35.04 -22.82 -2.20
C LYS A 248 -35.98 -22.70 -1.01
N PRO A 249 -37.18 -23.33 -1.03
CA PRO A 249 -38.02 -23.39 0.16
C PRO A 249 -37.26 -24.17 1.23
N GLU A 250 -37.32 -23.70 2.48
CA GLU A 250 -36.97 -24.52 3.63
C GLU A 250 -37.83 -25.78 3.56
N ILE A 251 -37.25 -26.90 3.15
CA ILE A 251 -37.87 -28.20 3.31
C ILE A 251 -37.81 -28.46 4.82
N HIS A 252 -38.87 -28.03 5.52
CA HIS A 252 -39.14 -28.55 6.85
C HIS A 252 -39.31 -30.07 6.70
N GLU A 253 -38.31 -30.84 7.09
CA GLU A 253 -38.51 -32.26 7.38
C GLU A 253 -39.59 -32.36 8.45
N PRO A 254 -40.69 -33.09 8.18
CA PRO A 254 -41.70 -33.31 9.20
C PRO A 254 -41.04 -34.08 10.35
N THR A 255 -40.98 -33.44 11.51
CA THR A 255 -40.67 -34.13 12.77
C THR A 255 -41.60 -35.32 12.89
N SER A 256 -41.07 -36.53 12.78
CA SER A 256 -41.80 -37.77 13.05
C SER A 256 -42.36 -37.70 14.46
N PRO A 257 -43.67 -37.93 14.65
CA PRO A 257 -44.23 -38.04 16.01
C PRO A 257 -43.63 -39.27 16.68
N GLY A 258 -43.01 -39.07 17.83
CA GLY A 258 -42.51 -40.15 18.66
C GLY A 258 -43.68 -41.07 19.03
N LEU A 259 -43.58 -42.34 18.62
CA LEU A 259 -44.39 -43.40 19.17
C LEU A 259 -43.89 -43.70 20.59
N PHE A 260 -44.78 -43.50 21.51
CA PHE A 260 -44.69 -44.08 22.84
C PHE A 260 -44.53 -45.61 22.77
N ASP A 261 -43.51 -46.12 23.50
CA ASP A 261 -43.70 -47.16 24.51
C ASP A 261 -42.49 -47.29 25.42
#